data_342b581f36a5e22f27c475d55fd040a0
#
_entry.id   342b581f36a5e22f27c475d55fd040a0
#
_cell.length_a   1.000
_cell.length_b   1.000
_cell.length_c   1.000
_cell.angle_alpha   90.00
_cell.angle_beta   90.00
_cell.angle_gamma   90.00
#
_symmetry.space_group_name_H-M   'P 1'
#
loop_
_entity.id
_entity.type
_entity.pdbx_description
1 polymer ?
#
loop_
_entity_poly.entity_id
_entity_poly.type
_entity_poly.pdbx_seq_one_letter_code
_entity_poly.pdbx_strand_id
1 'polypeptide(L)'
;AITPKSEQSIRKRSLEEIFGKLKKTKQGDHNTFKPGQGDEINPEHRPFQFGDMLEQIDFTESIRNAQINHGVESFMMHEDDLQIRETDFKSQTSTVLMIDISHSMILYGEDRITPAKKVAMAFSELITTKYPKDTLDIVVFGNDAWPVEIKDLPYLQVGPYHTNTVAGLELAMDILRRRKNPNKQIFMITDGKPTCLKIGKRYYKNSFGLDRKITARCLNLAAQCKKIKVPITTFMIATDPYLQRFVQEFTETNNGKAFFANLDKLGAFVFKDFESGKRKTLY
;
A
#
# COMPACT_ATOMS: atom_id res chain seq x y z
N ALA A 1 -30.40 5.94 -2.55
CA ALA A 1 -29.31 5.03 -2.11
C ALA A 1 -28.85 4.25 -3.34
N ILE A 2 -27.54 4.23 -3.58
CA ILE A 2 -26.95 3.45 -4.66
C ILE A 2 -26.94 1.98 -4.24
N THR A 3 -27.25 1.08 -5.17
CA THR A 3 -27.22 -0.36 -4.86
C THR A 3 -25.78 -0.88 -4.80
N PRO A 4 -25.50 -1.98 -4.08
CA PRO A 4 -24.15 -2.57 -4.03
C PRO A 4 -23.56 -2.88 -5.41
N LYS A 5 -24.40 -3.28 -6.37
CA LYS A 5 -23.99 -3.49 -7.78
C LYS A 5 -23.56 -2.18 -8.45
N SER A 6 -24.28 -1.09 -8.18
CA SER A 6 -23.91 0.23 -8.73
C SER A 6 -22.62 0.75 -8.13
N GLU A 7 -22.39 0.53 -6.84
CA GLU A 7 -21.12 0.90 -6.19
C GLU A 7 -19.93 0.13 -6.76
N GLN A 8 -20.08 -1.19 -6.97
CA GLN A 8 -19.06 -1.99 -7.61
C GLN A 8 -18.79 -1.53 -9.06
N SER A 9 -19.85 -1.17 -9.81
CA SER A 9 -19.71 -0.64 -11.16
C SER A 9 -18.95 0.69 -11.18
N ILE A 10 -19.20 1.58 -10.22
CA ILE A 10 -18.47 2.87 -10.10
C ILE A 10 -17.00 2.61 -9.80
N ARG A 11 -16.67 1.73 -8.87
CA ARG A 11 -15.28 1.37 -8.54
C ARG A 11 -14.55 0.76 -9.73
N LYS A 12 -15.21 -0.20 -10.43
CA LYS A 12 -14.66 -0.83 -11.62
C LYS A 12 -14.41 0.19 -12.74
N ARG A 13 -15.35 1.11 -12.96
CA ARG A 13 -15.20 2.19 -13.94
C ARG A 13 -14.05 3.13 -13.55
N SER A 14 -13.90 3.47 -12.27
CA SER A 14 -12.77 4.26 -11.78
C SER A 14 -11.43 3.52 -11.99
N LEU A 15 -11.43 2.20 -11.80
CA LEU A 15 -10.26 1.37 -12.10
C LEU A 15 -9.92 1.41 -13.60
N GLU A 16 -10.92 1.24 -14.48
CA GLU A 16 -10.74 1.28 -15.93
C GLU A 16 -10.30 2.67 -16.42
N GLU A 17 -10.86 3.74 -15.87
CA GLU A 17 -10.52 5.13 -16.21
C GLU A 17 -9.08 5.47 -15.83
N ILE A 18 -8.63 5.04 -14.64
CA ILE A 18 -7.28 5.33 -14.12
C ILE A 18 -6.24 4.37 -14.70
N PHE A 19 -6.56 3.10 -14.82
CA PHE A 19 -5.63 2.04 -15.21
C PHE A 19 -5.86 1.46 -16.61
N GLY A 20 -7.00 1.68 -17.23
CA GLY A 20 -7.30 1.19 -18.57
C GLY A 20 -6.42 1.78 -19.68
N LYS A 21 -5.79 2.92 -19.41
CA LYS A 21 -4.74 3.52 -20.26
C LYS A 21 -3.35 2.94 -19.99
N LEU A 22 -3.15 2.25 -18.89
CA LEU A 22 -1.96 1.46 -18.64
C LEU A 22 -2.13 0.20 -19.49
N LYS A 23 -1.52 0.19 -20.68
CA LYS A 23 -1.45 -0.99 -21.55
C LYS A 23 -1.17 -2.20 -20.67
N LYS A 24 -1.94 -3.29 -20.87
CA LYS A 24 -1.64 -4.62 -20.34
C LYS A 24 -0.19 -4.95 -20.70
N THR A 25 0.76 -4.51 -19.92
CA THR A 25 2.07 -5.13 -19.89
C THR A 25 1.77 -6.55 -19.46
N LYS A 26 2.25 -7.50 -20.25
CA LYS A 26 2.07 -8.94 -20.01
C LYS A 26 2.15 -9.18 -18.52
N GLN A 27 1.10 -9.76 -17.98
CA GLN A 27 0.94 -10.19 -16.63
C GLN A 27 2.13 -11.08 -16.29
N GLY A 28 3.17 -10.49 -15.71
CA GLY A 28 4.23 -11.28 -15.11
C GLY A 28 3.70 -11.66 -13.74
N ASP A 29 3.34 -12.91 -13.54
CA ASP A 29 3.45 -13.55 -12.24
C ASP A 29 4.88 -13.33 -11.81
N HIS A 30 5.08 -12.49 -10.79
CA HIS A 30 6.42 -12.22 -10.30
C HIS A 30 6.79 -13.33 -9.35
N ASN A 31 7.33 -14.40 -9.91
CA ASN A 31 8.05 -15.41 -9.17
C ASN A 31 9.24 -14.72 -8.51
N THR A 32 9.28 -14.79 -7.20
CA THR A 32 10.43 -14.37 -6.42
C THR A 32 11.44 -15.50 -6.45
N PHE A 33 12.63 -15.24 -6.97
CA PHE A 33 13.73 -16.21 -7.05
C PHE A 33 14.37 -16.56 -5.69
N LYS A 34 13.67 -16.39 -4.58
CA LYS A 34 14.15 -16.86 -3.27
C LYS A 34 13.17 -17.88 -2.70
N PRO A 35 13.62 -19.13 -2.45
CA PRO A 35 12.80 -20.13 -1.77
C PRO A 35 12.46 -19.61 -0.36
N GLY A 36 11.19 -19.64 -0.01
CA GLY A 36 10.69 -19.22 1.28
C GLY A 36 9.56 -20.13 1.76
N GLN A 37 9.28 -20.14 3.06
CA GLN A 37 8.11 -20.79 3.63
C GLN A 37 6.85 -19.99 3.29
N GLY A 38 6.28 -20.17 2.09
CA GLY A 38 5.04 -19.55 1.65
C GLY A 38 3.87 -20.54 1.66
N ASP A 39 2.64 -20.03 1.78
CA ASP A 39 1.42 -20.85 1.82
C ASP A 39 0.90 -21.28 0.43
N GLU A 40 1.44 -20.77 -0.66
CA GLU A 40 1.02 -21.13 -2.01
C GLU A 40 2.07 -22.01 -2.68
N ILE A 41 1.64 -23.19 -3.11
CA ILE A 41 2.46 -24.19 -3.80
C ILE A 41 2.64 -23.73 -5.25
N ASN A 42 3.87 -23.49 -5.66
CA ASN A 42 4.20 -23.32 -7.07
C ASN A 42 4.16 -24.70 -7.74
N PRO A 43 3.54 -24.86 -8.93
CA PRO A 43 3.57 -26.12 -9.67
C PRO A 43 4.97 -26.46 -10.21
N GLU A 44 5.94 -25.55 -10.16
CA GLU A 44 7.31 -25.80 -10.59
C GLU A 44 8.12 -26.48 -9.48
N HIS A 45 8.79 -27.58 -9.82
CA HIS A 45 9.70 -28.30 -8.94
C HIS A 45 11.13 -28.05 -9.40
N ARG A 46 12.06 -28.03 -8.45
CA ARG A 46 13.49 -27.98 -8.74
C ARG A 46 14.24 -29.07 -7.99
N PRO A 47 15.43 -29.51 -8.49
CA PRO A 47 16.29 -30.41 -7.76
C PRO A 47 16.66 -29.90 -6.37
N PHE A 48 16.77 -30.80 -5.42
CA PHE A 48 17.24 -30.52 -4.07
C PHE A 48 18.67 -29.95 -4.11
N GLN A 49 18.93 -28.98 -3.24
CA GLN A 49 20.27 -28.44 -3.02
C GLN A 49 20.60 -28.45 -1.53
N PHE A 50 21.87 -28.65 -1.20
CA PHE A 50 22.31 -28.65 0.19
C PHE A 50 21.93 -27.32 0.88
N GLY A 51 21.16 -27.42 1.98
CA GLY A 51 20.62 -26.25 2.69
C GLY A 51 19.10 -26.07 2.53
N ASP A 52 18.46 -26.81 1.64
CA ASP A 52 16.99 -26.81 1.54
C ASP A 52 16.35 -27.51 2.74
N MET A 53 15.14 -27.05 3.11
CA MET A 53 14.40 -27.65 4.21
C MET A 53 13.74 -28.95 3.79
N LEU A 54 13.88 -30.00 4.61
CA LEU A 54 13.30 -31.32 4.35
C LEU A 54 11.77 -31.29 4.20
N GLU A 55 11.10 -30.32 4.84
CA GLU A 55 9.65 -30.10 4.77
C GLU A 55 9.17 -29.67 3.39
N GLN A 56 10.08 -29.15 2.55
CA GLN A 56 9.79 -28.70 1.19
C GLN A 56 9.97 -29.79 0.14
N ILE A 57 10.44 -30.98 0.53
CA ILE A 57 10.62 -32.11 -0.39
C ILE A 57 9.24 -32.58 -0.86
N ASP A 58 9.04 -32.58 -2.17
CA ASP A 58 7.93 -33.28 -2.81
C ASP A 58 8.24 -34.77 -2.96
N PHE A 59 7.83 -35.54 -1.98
CA PHE A 59 8.05 -36.98 -1.97
C PHE A 59 7.41 -37.67 -3.17
N THR A 60 6.29 -37.20 -3.70
CA THR A 60 5.63 -37.80 -4.85
C THR A 60 6.47 -37.68 -6.11
N GLU A 61 6.94 -36.48 -6.42
CA GLU A 61 7.81 -36.28 -7.58
C GLU A 61 9.21 -36.88 -7.37
N SER A 62 9.73 -36.86 -6.14
CA SER A 62 11.01 -37.52 -5.81
C SER A 62 10.96 -39.04 -6.00
N ILE A 63 9.90 -39.71 -5.55
CA ILE A 63 9.67 -41.15 -5.78
C ILE A 63 9.54 -41.45 -7.27
N ARG A 64 8.80 -40.60 -7.99
CA ARG A 64 8.66 -40.75 -9.44
C ARG A 64 10.01 -40.65 -10.15
N ASN A 65 10.88 -39.71 -9.79
CA ASN A 65 12.20 -39.57 -10.34
C ASN A 65 13.07 -40.80 -10.00
N ALA A 66 13.05 -41.25 -8.75
CA ALA A 66 13.78 -42.46 -8.34
C ALA A 66 13.34 -43.70 -9.13
N GLN A 67 12.03 -43.86 -9.37
CA GLN A 67 11.52 -44.95 -10.21
C GLN A 67 11.97 -44.86 -11.68
N ILE A 68 12.03 -43.66 -12.22
CA ILE A 68 12.50 -43.41 -13.59
C ILE A 68 14.01 -43.71 -13.69
N ASN A 69 14.79 -43.27 -12.72
CA ASN A 69 16.26 -43.37 -12.76
C ASN A 69 16.76 -44.76 -12.37
N HIS A 70 16.10 -45.47 -11.44
CA HIS A 70 16.61 -46.72 -10.85
C HIS A 70 15.71 -47.94 -11.09
N GLY A 71 14.52 -47.75 -11.66
CA GLY A 71 13.55 -48.81 -11.93
C GLY A 71 12.65 -49.11 -10.71
N VAL A 72 11.57 -49.83 -10.97
CA VAL A 72 10.55 -50.14 -9.95
C VAL A 72 10.95 -51.33 -9.08
N GLU A 73 11.69 -52.31 -9.65
CA GLU A 73 12.04 -53.53 -8.93
C GLU A 73 13.21 -53.37 -7.95
N SER A 74 14.10 -52.38 -8.18
CA SER A 74 15.24 -52.07 -7.32
C SER A 74 15.15 -50.63 -6.78
N PHE A 75 14.01 -50.32 -6.20
CA PHE A 75 13.76 -48.94 -5.74
C PHE A 75 14.82 -48.49 -4.72
N MET A 76 15.60 -47.49 -5.10
CA MET A 76 16.48 -46.73 -4.22
C MET A 76 16.27 -45.25 -4.52
N MET A 77 16.25 -44.42 -3.48
CA MET A 77 16.12 -42.97 -3.61
C MET A 77 17.48 -42.34 -3.30
N HIS A 78 18.02 -41.58 -4.21
CA HIS A 78 19.26 -40.84 -4.08
C HIS A 78 18.95 -39.32 -3.89
N GLU A 79 19.93 -38.58 -3.44
CA GLU A 79 19.80 -37.13 -3.26
C GLU A 79 19.42 -36.40 -4.56
N ASP A 80 19.95 -36.88 -5.69
CA ASP A 80 19.66 -36.37 -7.04
C ASP A 80 18.21 -36.58 -7.51
N ASP A 81 17.48 -37.50 -6.88
CA ASP A 81 16.07 -37.76 -7.18
C ASP A 81 15.13 -36.81 -6.44
N LEU A 82 15.64 -36.16 -5.39
CA LEU A 82 14.84 -35.30 -4.54
C LEU A 82 14.40 -34.03 -5.28
N GLN A 83 13.10 -33.77 -5.23
CA GLN A 83 12.50 -32.57 -5.80
C GLN A 83 11.97 -31.70 -4.68
N ILE A 84 12.30 -30.43 -4.76
CA ILE A 84 11.79 -29.38 -3.87
C ILE A 84 10.59 -28.70 -4.51
N ARG A 85 9.52 -28.64 -3.74
CA ARG A 85 8.36 -27.84 -4.08
C ARG A 85 8.65 -26.40 -3.70
N GLU A 86 8.82 -25.55 -4.69
CA GLU A 86 8.96 -24.12 -4.41
C GLU A 86 7.64 -23.55 -3.91
N THR A 87 7.71 -22.83 -2.81
CA THR A 87 6.58 -22.08 -2.29
C THR A 87 6.82 -20.59 -2.51
N ASP A 88 5.91 -19.97 -3.23
CA ASP A 88 5.98 -18.51 -3.44
C ASP A 88 5.67 -17.76 -2.16
N PHE A 89 6.63 -16.96 -1.71
CA PHE A 89 6.43 -16.05 -0.59
C PHE A 89 5.59 -14.86 -1.06
N LYS A 90 4.27 -15.00 -1.10
CA LYS A 90 3.38 -13.85 -1.31
C LYS A 90 3.30 -13.07 0.00
N SER A 91 4.15 -12.06 0.12
CA SER A 91 4.13 -11.20 1.28
C SER A 91 2.80 -10.44 1.37
N GLN A 92 2.07 -10.66 2.45
CA GLN A 92 0.83 -9.95 2.75
C GLN A 92 1.14 -8.54 3.24
N THR A 93 0.43 -7.57 2.72
CA THR A 93 0.63 -6.15 3.04
C THR A 93 -0.62 -5.55 3.67
N SER A 94 -0.46 -4.79 4.73
CA SER A 94 -1.51 -3.92 5.26
C SER A 94 -1.23 -2.48 4.84
N THR A 95 -2.16 -1.91 4.11
CA THR A 95 -2.07 -0.53 3.63
C THR A 95 -3.13 0.34 4.30
N VAL A 96 -2.72 1.49 4.84
CA VAL A 96 -3.66 2.56 5.19
C VAL A 96 -3.55 3.65 4.14
N LEU A 97 -4.66 3.96 3.50
CA LEU A 97 -4.80 5.10 2.59
C LEU A 97 -5.39 6.28 3.33
N MET A 98 -4.59 7.31 3.55
CA MET A 98 -4.99 8.56 4.16
C MET A 98 -5.41 9.57 3.08
N ILE A 99 -6.57 10.18 3.22
CA ILE A 99 -7.10 11.17 2.28
C ILE A 99 -7.39 12.47 3.04
N ASP A 100 -6.75 13.53 2.60
CA ASP A 100 -7.02 14.89 3.08
C ASP A 100 -8.39 15.35 2.60
N ILE A 101 -9.24 15.79 3.52
CA ILE A 101 -10.55 16.38 3.24
C ILE A 101 -10.65 17.81 3.76
N SER A 102 -9.51 18.44 3.99
CA SER A 102 -9.46 19.85 4.41
C SER A 102 -9.93 20.79 3.31
N HIS A 103 -10.24 22.01 3.70
CA HIS A 103 -10.80 23.02 2.80
C HIS A 103 -9.90 23.34 1.60
N SER A 104 -8.59 23.23 1.75
CA SER A 104 -7.62 23.46 0.67
C SER A 104 -7.78 22.50 -0.51
N MET A 105 -8.40 21.34 -0.30
CA MET A 105 -8.65 20.37 -1.37
C MET A 105 -9.69 20.81 -2.41
N ILE A 106 -10.36 21.94 -2.20
CA ILE A 106 -11.30 22.57 -3.15
C ILE A 106 -11.03 24.06 -3.38
N LEU A 107 -9.93 24.60 -2.83
CA LEU A 107 -9.58 26.01 -3.00
C LEU A 107 -9.05 26.32 -4.39
N TYR A 108 -9.12 27.59 -4.76
CA TYR A 108 -8.58 28.16 -6.01
C TYR A 108 -9.21 27.64 -7.31
N GLY A 109 -10.47 27.12 -7.21
CA GLY A 109 -11.17 26.60 -8.40
C GLY A 109 -10.70 25.24 -8.86
N GLU A 110 -9.80 24.58 -8.13
CA GLU A 110 -9.34 23.23 -8.40
C GLU A 110 -10.09 22.23 -7.53
N ASP A 111 -10.69 21.23 -8.16
CA ASP A 111 -11.31 20.09 -7.48
C ASP A 111 -10.28 18.98 -7.31
N ARG A 112 -9.57 18.96 -6.18
CA ARG A 112 -8.55 17.96 -5.86
C ARG A 112 -9.13 16.73 -5.18
N ILE A 113 -10.31 16.84 -4.57
CA ILE A 113 -10.94 15.73 -3.86
C ILE A 113 -11.53 14.69 -4.81
N THR A 114 -12.07 15.09 -5.95
CA THR A 114 -12.66 14.14 -6.91
C THR A 114 -11.61 13.18 -7.47
N PRO A 115 -10.43 13.60 -7.96
CA PRO A 115 -9.34 12.71 -8.33
C PRO A 115 -8.86 11.82 -7.18
N ALA A 116 -8.73 12.36 -5.97
CA ALA A 116 -8.33 11.58 -4.79
C ALA A 116 -9.33 10.45 -4.50
N LYS A 117 -10.64 10.72 -4.56
CA LYS A 117 -11.69 9.70 -4.41
C LYS A 117 -11.62 8.64 -5.51
N LYS A 118 -11.45 9.05 -6.77
CA LYS A 118 -11.31 8.10 -7.90
C LYS A 118 -10.13 7.15 -7.68
N VAL A 119 -8.98 7.69 -7.26
CA VAL A 119 -7.79 6.88 -6.96
C VAL A 119 -8.08 5.93 -5.79
N ALA A 120 -8.69 6.40 -4.72
CA ALA A 120 -9.03 5.56 -3.57
C ALA A 120 -9.97 4.42 -3.96
N MET A 121 -11.00 4.69 -4.77
CA MET A 121 -11.92 3.67 -5.28
C MET A 121 -11.24 2.65 -6.18
N ALA A 122 -10.40 3.12 -7.11
CA ALA A 122 -9.65 2.25 -8.01
C ALA A 122 -8.65 1.37 -7.26
N PHE A 123 -7.97 1.94 -6.26
CA PHE A 123 -7.02 1.22 -5.43
C PHE A 123 -7.71 0.18 -4.55
N SER A 124 -8.90 0.51 -4.02
CA SER A 124 -9.73 -0.43 -3.27
C SER A 124 -10.15 -1.63 -4.13
N GLU A 125 -10.62 -1.38 -5.35
CA GLU A 125 -10.99 -2.45 -6.28
C GLU A 125 -9.79 -3.32 -6.66
N LEU A 126 -8.63 -2.71 -6.89
CA LEU A 126 -7.40 -3.43 -7.19
C LEU A 126 -7.01 -4.39 -6.06
N ILE A 127 -6.97 -3.90 -4.81
CA ILE A 127 -6.57 -4.72 -3.67
C ILE A 127 -7.57 -5.85 -3.46
N THR A 128 -8.86 -5.56 -3.46
CA THR A 128 -9.88 -6.59 -3.23
C THR A 128 -9.94 -7.66 -4.30
N THR A 129 -9.59 -7.33 -5.57
CA THR A 129 -9.66 -8.29 -6.68
C THR A 129 -8.35 -9.01 -6.94
N LYS A 130 -7.22 -8.30 -6.91
CA LYS A 130 -5.91 -8.85 -7.29
C LYS A 130 -5.08 -9.34 -6.09
N TYR A 131 -5.34 -8.80 -4.89
CA TYR A 131 -4.55 -9.11 -3.69
C TYR A 131 -5.45 -9.42 -2.48
N PRO A 132 -6.23 -10.50 -2.52
CA PRO A 132 -7.27 -10.79 -1.51
C PRO A 132 -6.72 -11.04 -0.10
N LYS A 133 -5.42 -11.35 0.05
CA LYS A 133 -4.74 -11.52 1.35
C LYS A 133 -4.21 -10.19 1.93
N ASP A 134 -4.19 -9.12 1.13
CA ASP A 134 -3.82 -7.78 1.59
C ASP A 134 -5.00 -7.10 2.28
N THR A 135 -4.71 -6.16 3.16
CA THR A 135 -5.76 -5.33 3.77
C THR A 135 -5.59 -3.87 3.36
N LEU A 136 -6.71 -3.22 3.11
CA LEU A 136 -6.79 -1.78 2.87
C LEU A 136 -7.76 -1.16 3.87
N ASP A 137 -7.24 -0.22 4.65
CA ASP A 137 -8.02 0.66 5.50
C ASP A 137 -7.96 2.08 4.94
N ILE A 138 -9.08 2.79 4.98
CA ILE A 138 -9.15 4.17 4.51
C ILE A 138 -9.37 5.07 5.70
N VAL A 139 -8.55 6.10 5.80
CA VAL A 139 -8.62 7.13 6.83
C VAL A 139 -8.77 8.50 6.14
N VAL A 140 -9.77 9.25 6.53
CA VAL A 140 -9.87 10.65 6.14
C VAL A 140 -9.43 11.54 7.30
N PHE A 141 -8.86 12.68 6.97
CA PHE A 141 -8.41 13.63 7.99
C PHE A 141 -8.70 15.07 7.59
N GLY A 142 -9.13 15.84 8.59
CA GLY A 142 -9.39 17.26 8.55
C GLY A 142 -8.93 17.86 9.88
N ASN A 143 -9.82 18.40 10.71
CA ASN A 143 -9.49 18.79 12.10
C ASN A 143 -9.17 17.57 12.99
N ASP A 144 -9.93 16.49 12.80
CA ASP A 144 -9.71 15.16 13.37
C ASP A 144 -9.52 14.15 12.25
N ALA A 145 -9.32 12.88 12.59
CA ALA A 145 -9.24 11.78 11.65
C ALA A 145 -10.21 10.67 12.05
N TRP A 146 -10.77 9.98 11.05
CA TRP A 146 -11.66 8.85 11.25
C TRP A 146 -11.56 7.84 10.10
N PRO A 147 -11.84 6.57 10.36
CA PRO A 147 -11.88 5.54 9.33
C PRO A 147 -13.15 5.70 8.48
N VAL A 148 -13.06 5.34 7.20
CA VAL A 148 -14.17 5.37 6.24
C VAL A 148 -14.25 4.02 5.55
N GLU A 149 -15.46 3.50 5.36
CA GLU A 149 -15.65 2.28 4.58
C GLU A 149 -15.55 2.57 3.07
N ILE A 150 -15.11 1.56 2.31
CA ILE A 150 -14.93 1.69 0.85
C ILE A 150 -16.24 2.12 0.17
N LYS A 151 -17.41 1.68 0.67
CA LYS A 151 -18.71 2.05 0.14
C LYS A 151 -19.03 3.53 0.27
N ASP A 152 -18.42 4.22 1.27
CA ASP A 152 -18.70 5.62 1.57
C ASP A 152 -17.79 6.59 0.77
N LEU A 153 -16.75 6.06 0.11
CA LEU A 153 -15.80 6.86 -0.69
C LEU A 153 -16.46 7.77 -1.74
N PRO A 154 -17.48 7.32 -2.50
CA PRO A 154 -18.14 8.18 -3.49
C PRO A 154 -18.80 9.42 -2.86
N TYR A 155 -19.21 9.31 -1.61
CA TYR A 155 -19.97 10.35 -0.88
C TYR A 155 -19.07 11.27 -0.05
N LEU A 156 -17.75 11.05 -0.02
CA LEU A 156 -16.84 11.93 0.69
C LEU A 156 -16.97 13.37 0.19
N GLN A 157 -17.09 14.28 1.14
CA GLN A 157 -17.13 15.71 0.89
C GLN A 157 -16.01 16.41 1.67
N VAL A 158 -15.47 17.45 1.06
CA VAL A 158 -14.55 18.37 1.75
C VAL A 158 -15.36 19.20 2.72
N GLY A 159 -14.86 19.32 3.95
CA GLY A 159 -15.46 20.17 4.96
C GLY A 159 -14.66 21.45 5.19
N PRO A 160 -15.18 22.37 6.01
CA PRO A 160 -14.47 23.58 6.43
C PRO A 160 -13.38 23.25 7.47
N TYR A 161 -12.58 22.21 7.16
CA TYR A 161 -11.58 21.67 8.06
C TYR A 161 -10.19 22.25 7.76
N HIS A 162 -9.38 22.34 8.81
CA HIS A 162 -7.94 22.49 8.70
C HIS A 162 -7.29 21.12 8.50
N THR A 163 -6.03 21.10 8.07
CA THR A 163 -5.28 19.89 7.80
C THR A 163 -4.55 19.42 9.05
N ASN A 164 -5.09 18.41 9.75
CA ASN A 164 -4.44 17.77 10.90
C ASN A 164 -3.79 16.44 10.49
N THR A 165 -2.66 16.54 9.82
CA THR A 165 -1.87 15.36 9.40
C THR A 165 -1.44 14.49 10.58
N VAL A 166 -1.23 15.10 11.76
CA VAL A 166 -0.87 14.40 12.99
C VAL A 166 -1.96 13.42 13.40
N ALA A 167 -3.22 13.87 13.45
CA ALA A 167 -4.35 13.00 13.80
C ALA A 167 -4.51 11.85 12.80
N GLY A 168 -4.34 12.14 11.51
CA GLY A 168 -4.37 11.12 10.46
C GLY A 168 -3.30 10.06 10.66
N LEU A 169 -2.05 10.46 10.90
CA LEU A 169 -0.93 9.55 11.13
C LEU A 169 -1.10 8.72 12.42
N GLU A 170 -1.53 9.34 13.52
CA GLU A 170 -1.79 8.64 14.78
C GLU A 170 -2.83 7.53 14.58
N LEU A 171 -3.95 7.83 13.92
CA LEU A 171 -4.98 6.84 13.62
C LEU A 171 -4.47 5.75 12.67
N ALA A 172 -3.74 6.10 11.61
CA ALA A 172 -3.17 5.15 10.67
C ALA A 172 -2.20 4.17 11.36
N MET A 173 -1.34 4.68 12.24
CA MET A 173 -0.43 3.86 13.04
C MET A 173 -1.19 2.91 13.97
N ASP A 174 -2.26 3.38 14.62
CA ASP A 174 -3.08 2.55 15.51
C ASP A 174 -3.80 1.43 14.76
N ILE A 175 -4.31 1.71 13.55
CA ILE A 175 -4.89 0.69 12.69
C ILE A 175 -3.82 -0.36 12.31
N LEU A 176 -2.66 0.08 11.82
CA LEU A 176 -1.59 -0.82 11.38
C LEU A 176 -1.00 -1.66 12.52
N ARG A 177 -0.97 -1.15 13.75
CA ARG A 177 -0.54 -1.96 14.92
C ARG A 177 -1.42 -3.18 15.16
N ARG A 178 -2.71 -3.07 14.87
CA ARG A 178 -3.70 -4.16 15.05
C ARG A 178 -3.69 -5.15 13.89
N ARG A 179 -3.11 -4.80 12.73
CA ARG A 179 -3.02 -5.69 11.57
C ARG A 179 -1.90 -6.71 11.75
N LYS A 180 -2.17 -7.97 11.36
CA LYS A 180 -1.25 -9.10 11.52
C LYS A 180 -0.24 -9.23 10.38
N ASN A 181 -0.53 -8.63 9.22
CA ASN A 181 0.33 -8.74 8.04
C ASN A 181 1.74 -8.20 8.33
N PRO A 182 2.80 -8.90 7.87
CA PRO A 182 4.18 -8.54 8.17
C PRO A 182 4.58 -7.20 7.54
N ASN A 183 4.10 -6.92 6.33
CA ASN A 183 4.38 -5.68 5.65
C ASN A 183 3.29 -4.65 5.92
N LYS A 184 3.70 -3.44 6.24
CA LYS A 184 2.79 -2.35 6.57
C LYS A 184 3.24 -1.08 5.86
N GLN A 185 2.30 -0.30 5.35
CA GLN A 185 2.60 0.96 4.68
C GLN A 185 1.45 1.96 4.81
N ILE A 186 1.79 3.23 4.66
CA ILE A 186 0.83 4.33 4.62
C ILE A 186 0.96 5.02 3.27
N PHE A 187 -0.17 5.21 2.60
CA PHE A 187 -0.30 6.09 1.44
C PHE A 187 -1.07 7.33 1.89
N MET A 188 -0.55 8.51 1.59
CA MET A 188 -1.17 9.78 1.98
C MET A 188 -1.39 10.64 0.74
N ILE A 189 -2.64 11.04 0.51
CA ILE A 189 -3.04 11.98 -0.55
C ILE A 189 -3.40 13.30 0.13
N THR A 190 -2.67 14.36 -0.17
CA THR A 190 -2.82 15.66 0.46
C THR A 190 -2.34 16.78 -0.47
N ASP A 191 -2.73 18.01 -0.19
CA ASP A 191 -2.11 19.20 -0.79
C ASP A 191 -0.85 19.67 -0.03
N GLY A 192 -0.53 18.99 1.08
CA GLY A 192 0.78 19.04 1.73
C GLY A 192 0.93 19.99 2.92
N LYS A 193 -0.01 20.90 3.19
CA LYS A 193 0.14 21.90 4.27
C LYS A 193 -0.56 21.50 5.57
N PRO A 194 0.16 21.03 6.60
CA PRO A 194 -0.44 20.81 7.90
C PRO A 194 -0.69 22.16 8.60
N THR A 195 -1.94 22.41 8.98
CA THR A 195 -2.40 23.70 9.55
C THR A 195 -3.07 23.55 10.90
N CYS A 196 -3.23 22.33 11.40
CA CYS A 196 -3.92 22.06 12.64
C CYS A 196 -3.21 20.99 13.47
N LEU A 197 -3.27 21.15 14.79
CA LEU A 197 -2.78 20.20 15.78
C LEU A 197 -3.74 20.18 16.96
N LYS A 198 -4.14 18.99 17.43
CA LYS A 198 -4.93 18.83 18.63
C LYS A 198 -4.02 18.74 19.86
N ILE A 199 -4.21 19.62 20.82
CA ILE A 199 -3.47 19.65 22.09
C ILE A 199 -4.47 19.48 23.23
N GLY A 200 -4.55 18.31 23.79
CA GLY A 200 -5.59 17.95 24.75
C GLY A 200 -6.98 18.06 24.12
N LYS A 201 -7.83 18.92 24.68
CA LYS A 201 -9.20 19.17 24.18
C LYS A 201 -9.29 20.35 23.19
N ARG A 202 -8.19 21.05 22.92
CA ARG A 202 -8.17 22.27 22.08
C ARG A 202 -7.44 22.04 20.78
N TYR A 203 -7.89 22.74 19.72
CA TYR A 203 -7.20 22.78 18.44
C TYR A 203 -6.29 24.00 18.38
N TYR A 204 -5.01 23.75 18.16
CA TYR A 204 -4.06 24.77 17.75
C TYR A 204 -4.07 24.84 16.22
N LYS A 205 -4.36 26.02 15.67
CA LYS A 205 -4.53 26.22 14.23
C LYS A 205 -3.64 27.38 13.78
N ASN A 206 -2.92 27.16 12.67
CA ASN A 206 -2.15 28.21 12.02
C ASN A 206 -2.18 28.01 10.50
N SER A 207 -2.89 28.89 9.81
CA SER A 207 -3.03 28.87 8.35
C SER A 207 -1.97 29.72 7.64
N PHE A 208 -1.15 30.46 8.38
CA PHE A 208 -0.09 31.31 7.82
C PHE A 208 1.25 30.56 7.78
N GLY A 209 1.72 30.26 6.58
CA GLY A 209 2.99 29.53 6.39
C GLY A 209 3.02 28.12 6.98
N LEU A 210 4.20 27.56 7.11
CA LEU A 210 4.45 26.30 7.80
C LEU A 210 4.77 26.56 9.27
N ASP A 211 3.88 26.14 10.16
CA ASP A 211 4.08 26.31 11.60
C ASP A 211 5.06 25.30 12.15
N ARG A 212 6.12 25.78 12.81
CA ARG A 212 7.19 24.94 13.35
C ARG A 212 6.70 23.89 14.36
N LYS A 213 5.69 24.22 15.17
CA LYS A 213 5.15 23.32 16.19
C LYS A 213 4.38 22.17 15.53
N ILE A 214 3.59 22.47 14.50
CA ILE A 214 2.80 21.48 13.76
C ILE A 214 3.74 20.59 12.94
N THR A 215 4.66 21.17 12.17
CA THR A 215 5.61 20.44 11.34
C THR A 215 6.52 19.54 12.16
N ALA A 216 7.06 20.02 13.29
CA ALA A 216 7.88 19.21 14.19
C ALA A 216 7.12 17.98 14.71
N ARG A 217 5.83 18.11 15.00
CA ARG A 217 5.01 16.96 15.42
C ARG A 217 4.81 15.95 14.29
N CYS A 218 4.57 16.43 13.07
CA CYS A 218 4.48 15.57 11.87
C CYS A 218 5.80 14.80 11.65
N LEU A 219 6.95 15.48 11.70
CA LEU A 219 8.26 14.86 11.53
C LEU A 219 8.56 13.83 12.63
N ASN A 220 8.17 14.11 13.87
CA ASN A 220 8.30 13.15 14.97
C ASN A 220 7.52 11.85 14.70
N LEU A 221 6.28 11.95 14.20
CA LEU A 221 5.49 10.77 13.83
C LEU A 221 6.08 10.05 12.61
N ALA A 222 6.61 10.78 11.63
CA ALA A 222 7.33 10.19 10.50
C ALA A 222 8.53 9.36 10.96
N ALA A 223 9.31 9.88 11.92
CA ALA A 223 10.41 9.16 12.54
C ALA A 223 9.95 7.93 13.35
N GLN A 224 8.80 8.02 14.03
CA GLN A 224 8.21 6.87 14.72
C GLN A 224 7.76 5.78 13.73
N CYS A 225 7.13 6.15 12.61
CA CYS A 225 6.78 5.22 11.54
C CYS A 225 8.01 4.50 10.98
N LYS A 226 9.13 5.22 10.78
CA LYS A 226 10.41 4.63 10.37
C LYS A 226 10.91 3.58 11.37
N LYS A 227 10.87 3.88 12.68
CA LYS A 227 11.30 2.94 13.74
C LYS A 227 10.50 1.64 13.72
N ILE A 228 9.20 1.70 13.41
CA ILE A 228 8.34 0.51 13.31
C ILE A 228 8.27 -0.07 11.89
N LYS A 229 9.17 0.34 10.99
CA LYS A 229 9.28 -0.12 9.59
C LYS A 229 8.01 0.07 8.78
N VAL A 230 7.29 1.17 8.99
CA VAL A 230 6.12 1.58 8.21
C VAL A 230 6.51 2.74 7.30
N PRO A 231 6.81 2.49 6.02
CA PRO A 231 7.08 3.56 5.06
C PRO A 231 5.82 4.38 4.77
N ILE A 232 6.00 5.67 4.56
CA ILE A 232 4.95 6.59 4.15
C ILE A 232 5.24 7.04 2.72
N THR A 233 4.30 6.81 1.82
CA THR A 233 4.35 7.37 0.47
C THR A 233 3.34 8.52 0.39
N THR A 234 3.85 9.73 0.14
CA THR A 234 3.03 10.94 0.03
C THR A 234 2.79 11.29 -1.43
N PHE A 235 1.54 11.40 -1.81
CA PHE A 235 1.09 11.89 -3.11
C PHE A 235 0.60 13.32 -2.92
N MET A 236 1.45 14.27 -3.28
CA MET A 236 1.19 15.68 -3.13
C MET A 236 0.59 16.26 -4.41
N ILE A 237 -0.56 16.91 -4.28
CA ILE A 237 -1.31 17.49 -5.40
C ILE A 237 -1.02 18.99 -5.58
N ALA A 238 -0.22 19.61 -4.71
CA ALA A 238 0.11 21.03 -4.80
C ALA A 238 1.47 21.29 -5.43
N THR A 239 1.60 22.46 -6.06
CA THR A 239 2.83 22.89 -6.75
C THR A 239 3.65 23.90 -5.94
N ASP A 240 3.21 24.27 -4.74
CA ASP A 240 3.89 25.25 -3.88
C ASP A 240 5.29 24.76 -3.44
N PRO A 241 6.38 25.48 -3.76
CA PRO A 241 7.74 25.07 -3.44
C PRO A 241 8.03 24.94 -1.94
N TYR A 242 7.38 25.74 -1.09
CA TYR A 242 7.55 25.64 0.37
C TYR A 242 6.95 24.35 0.91
N LEU A 243 5.80 23.94 0.39
CA LEU A 243 5.17 22.67 0.75
C LEU A 243 5.96 21.48 0.22
N GLN A 244 6.51 21.58 -0.99
CA GLN A 244 7.38 20.54 -1.54
C GLN A 244 8.59 20.30 -0.65
N ARG A 245 9.20 21.35 -0.12
CA ARG A 245 10.34 21.25 0.81
C ARG A 245 9.95 20.52 2.10
N PHE A 246 8.81 20.86 2.69
CA PHE A 246 8.30 20.16 3.89
C PHE A 246 8.02 18.68 3.60
N VAL A 247 7.37 18.36 2.50
CA VAL A 247 7.06 16.97 2.11
C VAL A 247 8.36 16.19 1.84
N GLN A 248 9.37 16.82 1.27
CA GLN A 248 10.68 16.20 1.09
C GLN A 248 11.35 15.87 2.44
N GLU A 249 11.42 16.83 3.38
CA GLU A 249 11.94 16.63 4.73
C GLU A 249 11.18 15.52 5.48
N PHE A 250 9.85 15.51 5.37
CA PHE A 250 8.98 14.48 5.95
C PHE A 250 9.30 13.09 5.37
N THR A 251 9.50 13.01 4.07
CA THR A 251 9.81 11.78 3.35
C THR A 251 11.19 11.25 3.71
N GLU A 252 12.21 12.10 3.77
CA GLU A 252 13.57 11.75 4.19
C GLU A 252 13.60 11.26 5.64
N THR A 253 12.84 11.91 6.52
CA THR A 253 12.71 11.50 7.93
C THR A 253 12.14 10.10 8.08
N ASN A 254 11.20 9.72 7.23
CA ASN A 254 10.55 8.40 7.27
C ASN A 254 11.28 7.34 6.43
N ASN A 255 12.22 7.68 5.53
CA ASN A 255 12.72 6.86 4.43
C ASN A 255 11.60 6.39 3.49
N GLY A 256 10.57 7.21 3.34
CA GLY A 256 9.44 6.97 2.46
C GLY A 256 9.67 7.48 1.04
N LYS A 257 8.57 7.86 0.39
CA LYS A 257 8.59 8.43 -0.97
C LYS A 257 7.63 9.60 -1.07
N ALA A 258 7.98 10.57 -1.91
CA ALA A 258 7.08 11.64 -2.30
C ALA A 258 6.89 11.67 -3.81
N PHE A 259 5.66 11.80 -4.25
CA PHE A 259 5.30 12.00 -5.63
C PHE A 259 4.55 13.32 -5.75
N PHE A 260 5.09 14.20 -6.57
CA PHE A 260 4.47 15.47 -6.91
C PHE A 260 3.71 15.26 -8.22
N ALA A 261 2.40 15.15 -8.13
CA ALA A 261 1.57 14.75 -9.25
C ALA A 261 0.56 15.83 -9.60
N ASN A 262 0.39 16.05 -10.90
CA ASN A 262 -0.82 16.67 -11.42
C ASN A 262 -1.99 15.69 -11.24
N LEU A 263 -3.20 16.23 -11.09
CA LEU A 263 -4.43 15.47 -10.84
C LEU A 263 -4.63 14.27 -11.78
N ASP A 264 -4.25 14.43 -13.06
CA ASP A 264 -4.41 13.39 -14.12
C ASP A 264 -3.45 12.20 -13.97
N LYS A 265 -2.33 12.36 -13.26
CA LYS A 265 -1.29 11.34 -13.13
C LYS A 265 -1.29 10.64 -11.77
N LEU A 266 -2.09 11.11 -10.81
CA LEU A 266 -2.11 10.63 -9.44
C LEU A 266 -2.32 9.11 -9.36
N GLY A 267 -3.31 8.59 -10.09
CA GLY A 267 -3.62 7.15 -10.10
C GLY A 267 -2.47 6.29 -10.59
N ALA A 268 -1.79 6.72 -11.66
CA ALA A 268 -0.65 5.99 -12.22
C ALA A 268 0.53 5.91 -11.24
N PHE A 269 0.78 6.97 -10.45
CA PHE A 269 1.84 6.99 -9.44
C PHE A 269 1.50 6.08 -8.25
N VAL A 270 0.28 6.15 -7.71
CA VAL A 270 -0.17 5.29 -6.60
C VAL A 270 -0.01 3.81 -6.96
N PHE A 271 -0.47 3.44 -8.17
CA PHE A 271 -0.39 2.06 -8.64
C PHE A 271 1.07 1.60 -8.84
N LYS A 272 1.87 2.41 -9.53
CA LYS A 272 3.28 2.11 -9.80
C LYS A 272 4.07 1.91 -8.50
N ASP A 273 3.82 2.74 -7.48
CA ASP A 273 4.51 2.61 -6.21
C ASP A 273 4.06 1.38 -5.44
N PHE A 274 2.78 1.07 -5.43
CA PHE A 274 2.24 -0.12 -4.80
C PHE A 274 2.83 -1.41 -5.40
N GLU A 275 2.86 -1.54 -6.73
CA GLU A 275 3.48 -2.70 -7.39
C GLU A 275 4.99 -2.77 -7.18
N SER A 276 5.69 -1.62 -7.23
CA SER A 276 7.13 -1.59 -6.99
C SER A 276 7.51 -1.91 -5.54
N GLY A 277 6.67 -1.55 -4.58
CA GLY A 277 6.81 -1.90 -3.16
C GLY A 277 6.76 -3.41 -2.96
N LYS A 278 5.84 -4.10 -3.64
CA LYS A 278 5.75 -5.57 -3.61
C LYS A 278 6.98 -6.27 -4.20
N ARG A 279 7.69 -5.62 -5.14
CA ARG A 279 8.94 -6.17 -5.70
C ARG A 279 10.16 -5.97 -4.79
N LYS A 280 10.15 -4.95 -3.91
CA LYS A 280 11.30 -4.58 -3.07
C LYS A 280 11.30 -5.20 -1.68
N THR A 281 10.22 -5.80 -1.23
CA THR A 281 10.12 -6.46 0.08
C THR A 281 10.95 -7.78 0.17
N LEU A 282 11.87 -7.95 -0.76
CA LEU A 282 12.69 -9.16 -1.00
C LEU A 282 14.18 -8.97 -0.71
N TYR A 283 14.56 -7.94 0.09
CA TYR A 283 15.94 -7.78 0.56
C TYR A 283 16.00 -7.67 2.08
#